data_28db829540b124bbd4461f5a49b2123d
#
_entry.id   28db829540b124bbd4461f5a49b2123d
#
_cell.length_a   1.000
_cell.length_b   1.000
_cell.length_c   1.000
_cell.angle_alpha   90.00
_cell.angle_beta   90.00
_cell.angle_gamma   90.00
#
_symmetry.space_group_name_H-M   'P 1'
#
loop_
_entity.id
_entity.type
_entity.pdbx_description
1 polymer ?
#
loop_
_entity_poly.entity_id
_entity_poly.type
_entity_poly.pdbx_seq_one_letter_code
_entity_poly.pdbx_strand_id
1 'polypeptide(L)'
;MNSHPTQILNVDDNDGARYAKTRILQSAGFEVLEAANGTDALEIVRKTLPALVLLDVKLPDINGIEVCRRIKAESDISTVLVLQTSAALTGRADKIRGLEGGADNYLAAPIEADELIANVNALLRMRQIQVDLRDSEERFRQLTDNIDDVFWMFSVPAREVVYVSPAYATVWGRSAEALGQQPDDWLAAVHQDDRARMAARWERVAFEAHYDDEFRIAGADGQVRWVRDRVFPVRDARGQVVRVARVTSDITGRREMEALLRAADSNKNQFLATLAHELRNPLSPIRNAAALLGAIGEGSAERQAHARDVITRQVDHLAHLVDDLLDVARISEGKIVLRNEEVDINGVIAQAIETAAPLINARGHSLSVEQPDHQIWVSGDPVRLAQSVGNLLHNAAKFTPTGGKIHLAVHVTDSARVCIAVRDNGIGIARDNLPRIFGMFTQVEVPPDRAPEGLGIGLSLVSHLLELHGGHLSATSDGIGLGSTFMVDLPLLHVGAGESDLAAPQAATEAQSGGMRVLLVDDNVDAMEMMGFLLAEMGYEAHTTADANEIEELAARHDPQVIVLDIGLPGVDGYQVARRIKSNPQLAHIRLVAHTGYGSPEDRRRAQEAGFDAHLVKPAELSDLEAALRG
;
A
#
# COMPACT_ATOMS: atom_id res chain seq x y z
N MET A 1 31.50 -23.92 -27.69
CA MET A 1 31.98 -23.02 -28.75
C MET A 1 32.12 -23.88 -30.03
N ASN A 2 31.16 -23.78 -30.93
CA ASN A 2 31.28 -24.41 -32.26
C ASN A 2 32.21 -23.50 -33.08
N SER A 3 33.49 -23.86 -33.16
CA SER A 3 34.43 -23.19 -34.07
C SER A 3 34.18 -23.69 -35.49
N HIS A 4 33.30 -23.01 -36.23
CA HIS A 4 33.33 -23.15 -37.68
C HIS A 4 34.73 -22.70 -38.14
N PRO A 5 35.39 -23.47 -39.04
CA PRO A 5 36.70 -23.08 -39.56
C PRO A 5 36.61 -21.68 -40.19
N THR A 6 37.61 -20.81 -39.94
CA THR A 6 37.66 -19.48 -40.50
C THR A 6 37.74 -19.55 -42.01
N GLN A 7 36.78 -18.92 -42.70
CA GLN A 7 36.63 -18.98 -44.14
C GLN A 7 37.45 -17.86 -44.80
N ILE A 8 38.28 -18.24 -45.79
CA ILE A 8 39.13 -17.34 -46.56
C ILE A 8 38.82 -17.52 -48.06
N LEU A 9 38.64 -16.43 -48.78
CA LEU A 9 38.50 -16.45 -50.23
C LEU A 9 39.88 -16.23 -50.88
N ASN A 10 40.34 -17.17 -51.68
CA ASN A 10 41.56 -17.07 -52.47
C ASN A 10 41.24 -16.73 -53.92
N VAL A 11 41.67 -15.60 -54.40
CA VAL A 11 41.40 -15.07 -55.72
C VAL A 11 42.67 -14.91 -56.52
N ASP A 12 42.82 -15.74 -57.56
CA ASP A 12 44.01 -15.74 -58.44
C ASP A 12 43.58 -16.32 -59.80
N ASP A 13 43.96 -15.72 -60.89
CA ASP A 13 43.63 -16.19 -62.26
C ASP A 13 44.53 -17.38 -62.70
N ASN A 14 45.71 -17.52 -62.07
CA ASN A 14 46.60 -18.62 -62.33
C ASN A 14 46.21 -19.86 -61.48
N ASP A 15 45.76 -20.91 -62.16
CA ASP A 15 45.33 -22.15 -61.47
C ASP A 15 46.37 -22.79 -60.58
N GLY A 16 47.65 -22.77 -60.98
CA GLY A 16 48.75 -23.29 -60.19
C GLY A 16 49.05 -22.49 -58.92
N ALA A 17 49.03 -21.17 -59.03
CA ALA A 17 49.22 -20.24 -57.91
C ALA A 17 48.04 -20.31 -56.95
N ARG A 18 46.81 -20.34 -57.49
CA ARG A 18 45.59 -20.48 -56.71
C ARG A 18 45.60 -21.81 -55.94
N TYR A 19 45.87 -22.93 -56.60
CA TYR A 19 45.96 -24.23 -55.93
C TYR A 19 47.03 -24.25 -54.82
N ALA A 20 48.24 -23.73 -55.08
CA ALA A 20 49.31 -23.69 -54.08
C ALA A 20 48.90 -22.90 -52.84
N LYS A 21 48.36 -21.65 -53.01
CA LYS A 21 47.89 -20.83 -51.91
C LYS A 21 46.72 -21.49 -51.14
N THR A 22 45.77 -22.09 -51.82
CA THR A 22 44.67 -22.88 -51.20
C THR A 22 45.19 -24.00 -50.33
N ARG A 23 46.17 -24.81 -50.85
CA ARG A 23 46.74 -25.92 -50.07
C ARG A 23 47.51 -25.44 -48.83
N ILE A 24 48.21 -24.33 -48.92
CA ILE A 24 48.88 -23.71 -47.78
C ILE A 24 47.88 -23.31 -46.72
N LEU A 25 46.80 -22.58 -47.09
CA LEU A 25 45.77 -22.12 -46.17
C LEU A 25 44.99 -23.27 -45.56
N GLN A 26 44.61 -24.31 -46.37
CA GLN A 26 43.93 -25.49 -45.86
C GLN A 26 44.81 -26.26 -44.87
N SER A 27 46.13 -26.40 -45.14
CA SER A 27 47.03 -27.07 -44.21
C SER A 27 47.16 -26.35 -42.86
N ALA A 28 46.89 -25.02 -42.84
CA ALA A 28 46.83 -24.21 -41.64
C ALA A 28 45.47 -24.24 -40.94
N GLY A 29 44.51 -25.01 -41.42
CA GLY A 29 43.20 -25.24 -40.81
C GLY A 29 42.09 -24.25 -41.22
N PHE A 30 42.34 -23.47 -42.31
CA PHE A 30 41.33 -22.55 -42.86
C PHE A 30 40.41 -23.27 -43.88
N GLU A 31 39.16 -22.87 -43.93
CA GLU A 31 38.25 -23.22 -45.02
C GLU A 31 38.48 -22.22 -46.17
N VAL A 32 38.77 -22.76 -47.38
CA VAL A 32 39.14 -21.89 -48.49
C VAL A 32 38.12 -21.99 -49.62
N LEU A 33 37.55 -20.85 -49.98
CA LEU A 33 36.81 -20.60 -51.19
C LEU A 33 37.74 -20.10 -52.28
N GLU A 34 37.44 -20.40 -53.55
CA GLU A 34 38.29 -20.01 -54.68
C GLU A 34 37.52 -19.18 -55.71
N ALA A 35 38.19 -18.19 -56.28
CA ALA A 35 37.69 -17.47 -57.44
C ALA A 35 38.82 -17.28 -58.47
N ALA A 36 38.53 -17.31 -59.74
CA ALA A 36 39.52 -17.16 -60.81
C ALA A 36 39.54 -15.72 -61.42
N ASN A 37 38.57 -14.91 -61.00
CA ASN A 37 38.44 -13.51 -61.52
C ASN A 37 37.82 -12.59 -60.47
N GLY A 38 37.82 -11.29 -60.75
CA GLY A 38 37.32 -10.28 -59.81
C GLY A 38 35.80 -10.19 -59.68
N THR A 39 35.07 -10.53 -60.71
CA THR A 39 33.61 -10.54 -60.71
C THR A 39 33.09 -11.64 -59.79
N ASP A 40 33.56 -12.86 -59.98
CA ASP A 40 33.19 -13.99 -59.12
C ASP A 40 33.63 -13.75 -57.66
N ALA A 41 34.81 -13.13 -57.46
CA ALA A 41 35.28 -12.77 -56.13
C ALA A 41 34.31 -11.86 -55.41
N LEU A 42 33.81 -10.79 -56.07
CA LEU A 42 32.82 -9.85 -55.48
C LEU A 42 31.50 -10.55 -55.21
N GLU A 43 31.03 -11.43 -56.07
CA GLU A 43 29.81 -12.19 -55.83
C GLU A 43 29.94 -13.15 -54.62
N ILE A 44 31.05 -13.86 -54.51
CA ILE A 44 31.34 -14.78 -53.38
C ILE A 44 31.42 -13.94 -52.08
N VAL A 45 32.16 -12.81 -52.09
CA VAL A 45 32.30 -11.95 -50.87
C VAL A 45 30.94 -11.51 -50.38
N ARG A 46 30.04 -11.05 -51.26
CA ARG A 46 28.67 -10.61 -50.88
C ARG A 46 27.81 -11.76 -50.32
N LYS A 47 28.01 -13.00 -50.85
CA LYS A 47 27.21 -14.14 -50.48
C LYS A 47 27.69 -14.85 -49.21
N THR A 48 29.01 -14.91 -49.00
CA THR A 48 29.60 -15.73 -47.93
C THR A 48 30.29 -14.95 -46.82
N LEU A 49 30.58 -13.64 -47.03
CA LEU A 49 31.25 -12.75 -46.06
C LEU A 49 32.51 -13.37 -45.44
N PRO A 50 33.50 -13.80 -46.25
CA PRO A 50 34.68 -14.48 -45.74
C PRO A 50 35.43 -13.56 -44.74
N ALA A 51 36.17 -14.16 -43.81
CA ALA A 51 36.96 -13.38 -42.84
C ALA A 51 38.10 -12.60 -43.51
N LEU A 52 38.65 -13.15 -44.60
CA LEU A 52 39.74 -12.56 -45.36
C LEU A 52 39.64 -12.95 -46.84
N VAL A 53 39.98 -11.99 -47.71
CA VAL A 53 40.17 -12.25 -49.15
C VAL A 53 41.67 -12.15 -49.44
N LEU A 54 42.25 -13.22 -49.92
CA LEU A 54 43.61 -13.22 -50.51
C LEU A 54 43.43 -12.93 -52.02
N LEU A 55 43.85 -11.76 -52.43
CA LEU A 55 43.47 -11.17 -53.71
C LEU A 55 44.68 -10.86 -54.60
N ASP A 56 44.80 -11.56 -55.72
CA ASP A 56 45.80 -11.17 -56.69
C ASP A 56 45.50 -9.82 -57.36
N VAL A 57 46.52 -9.01 -57.59
CA VAL A 57 46.36 -7.71 -58.24
C VAL A 57 46.02 -7.83 -59.72
N LYS A 58 46.59 -8.83 -60.42
CA LYS A 58 46.34 -9.05 -61.82
C LYS A 58 45.25 -10.10 -62.00
N LEU A 59 44.08 -9.69 -62.38
CA LEU A 59 42.94 -10.56 -62.71
C LEU A 59 42.47 -10.27 -64.15
N PRO A 60 41.84 -11.22 -64.84
CA PRO A 60 41.55 -11.14 -66.26
C PRO A 60 40.44 -10.13 -66.59
N ASP A 61 39.53 -9.82 -65.66
CA ASP A 61 38.33 -8.98 -65.82
C ASP A 61 38.48 -7.62 -65.14
N ILE A 62 38.62 -7.61 -63.83
CA ILE A 62 38.72 -6.42 -62.99
C ILE A 62 40.04 -6.47 -62.24
N ASN A 63 40.84 -5.41 -62.26
CA ASN A 63 42.08 -5.31 -61.48
C ASN A 63 41.82 -5.49 -59.96
N GLY A 64 42.63 -6.34 -59.27
CA GLY A 64 42.45 -6.61 -57.84
C GLY A 64 42.44 -5.38 -56.95
N ILE A 65 43.13 -4.27 -57.31
CA ILE A 65 43.04 -3.00 -56.59
C ILE A 65 41.62 -2.41 -56.69
N GLU A 66 41.00 -2.54 -57.83
CA GLU A 66 39.60 -2.06 -58.03
C GLU A 66 38.59 -2.99 -57.29
N VAL A 67 38.83 -4.30 -57.30
CA VAL A 67 38.04 -5.27 -56.49
C VAL A 67 38.12 -4.91 -55.03
N CYS A 68 39.34 -4.64 -54.49
CA CYS A 68 39.58 -4.22 -53.13
C CYS A 68 38.79 -2.94 -52.81
N ARG A 69 38.91 -1.90 -53.70
CA ARG A 69 38.22 -0.63 -53.51
C ARG A 69 36.68 -0.81 -53.45
N ARG A 70 36.12 -1.70 -54.27
CA ARG A 70 34.66 -2.02 -54.26
C ARG A 70 34.25 -2.72 -52.97
N ILE A 71 35.05 -3.68 -52.49
CA ILE A 71 34.84 -4.35 -51.20
C ILE A 71 34.83 -3.31 -50.07
N LYS A 72 35.77 -2.39 -50.05
CA LYS A 72 35.91 -1.39 -48.96
C LYS A 72 34.91 -0.22 -49.07
N ALA A 73 34.35 0.03 -50.24
CA ALA A 73 33.34 1.08 -50.48
C ALA A 73 31.90 0.65 -50.18
N GLU A 74 31.60 -0.66 -50.16
CA GLU A 74 30.26 -1.23 -49.91
C GLU A 74 30.11 -1.54 -48.45
N SER A 75 29.17 -0.89 -47.74
CA SER A 75 28.99 -0.94 -46.27
C SER A 75 28.89 -2.36 -45.72
N ASP A 76 28.15 -3.22 -46.45
CA ASP A 76 27.84 -4.58 -45.97
C ASP A 76 29.03 -5.56 -46.02
N ILE A 77 30.03 -5.27 -46.88
CA ILE A 77 31.23 -6.11 -47.04
C ILE A 77 32.55 -5.37 -46.70
N SER A 78 32.49 -4.11 -46.35
CA SER A 78 33.69 -3.27 -46.07
C SER A 78 34.54 -3.80 -44.93
N THR A 79 33.98 -4.57 -44.03
CA THR A 79 34.66 -5.20 -42.87
C THR A 79 35.48 -6.44 -43.25
N VAL A 80 35.34 -6.98 -44.46
CA VAL A 80 36.14 -8.09 -44.95
C VAL A 80 37.60 -7.66 -45.14
N LEU A 81 38.51 -8.42 -44.56
CA LEU A 81 39.94 -8.13 -44.70
C LEU A 81 40.44 -8.50 -46.10
N VAL A 82 41.29 -7.67 -46.67
CA VAL A 82 41.86 -7.87 -48.00
C VAL A 82 43.37 -7.89 -47.90
N LEU A 83 43.96 -9.07 -48.18
CA LEU A 83 45.38 -9.27 -48.33
C LEU A 83 45.74 -9.38 -49.84
N GLN A 84 46.34 -8.34 -50.38
CA GLN A 84 46.70 -8.31 -51.77
C GLN A 84 48.02 -9.11 -52.05
N THR A 85 48.05 -9.83 -53.16
CA THR A 85 49.27 -10.53 -53.65
C THR A 85 49.61 -10.07 -55.05
N SER A 86 50.91 -9.97 -55.39
CA SER A 86 51.33 -9.63 -56.76
C SER A 86 52.70 -10.15 -57.11
N ALA A 87 52.84 -10.80 -58.25
CA ALA A 87 54.11 -11.28 -58.79
C ALA A 87 54.88 -10.21 -59.60
N ALA A 88 54.16 -9.18 -60.04
CA ALA A 88 54.71 -8.18 -61.00
C ALA A 88 55.04 -6.81 -60.40
N LEU A 89 54.61 -6.53 -59.20
CA LEU A 89 54.71 -5.25 -58.56
C LEU A 89 55.60 -5.32 -57.30
N THR A 90 56.95 -5.31 -57.55
CA THR A 90 57.97 -5.40 -56.47
C THR A 90 58.47 -4.04 -56.03
N GLY A 91 58.02 -2.95 -56.70
CA GLY A 91 58.42 -1.58 -56.39
C GLY A 91 57.70 -0.96 -55.17
N ARG A 92 58.39 -0.02 -54.50
CA ARG A 92 57.82 0.73 -53.34
C ARG A 92 56.53 1.48 -53.73
N ALA A 93 56.45 1.99 -54.96
CA ALA A 93 55.26 2.70 -55.47
C ALA A 93 54.01 1.82 -55.63
N ASP A 94 54.20 0.52 -55.89
CA ASP A 94 53.09 -0.40 -56.11
C ASP A 94 52.50 -0.88 -54.81
N LYS A 95 53.34 -1.11 -53.77
CA LYS A 95 52.85 -1.38 -52.40
C LYS A 95 52.00 -0.21 -51.89
N ILE A 96 52.46 1.03 -52.16
CA ILE A 96 51.73 2.21 -51.75
C ILE A 96 50.34 2.26 -52.45
N ARG A 97 50.28 2.00 -53.75
CA ARG A 97 48.99 1.97 -54.51
C ARG A 97 48.04 0.87 -54.04
N GLY A 98 48.55 -0.30 -53.68
CA GLY A 98 47.73 -1.37 -53.12
C GLY A 98 47.11 -0.97 -51.78
N LEU A 99 47.86 -0.39 -50.87
CA LEU A 99 47.41 0.08 -49.56
C LEU A 99 46.49 1.29 -49.70
N GLU A 100 46.76 2.24 -50.60
CA GLU A 100 45.88 3.37 -50.91
C GLU A 100 44.56 2.90 -51.53
N GLY A 101 44.53 1.70 -52.19
CA GLY A 101 43.32 1.02 -52.66
C GLY A 101 42.46 0.45 -51.53
N GLY A 102 42.86 0.55 -50.25
CA GLY A 102 42.15 0.08 -49.09
C GLY A 102 42.48 -1.33 -48.64
N ALA A 103 43.57 -1.96 -49.21
CA ALA A 103 43.99 -3.28 -48.74
C ALA A 103 44.57 -3.21 -47.31
N ASP A 104 44.24 -4.23 -46.52
CA ASP A 104 44.72 -4.27 -45.11
C ASP A 104 46.20 -4.71 -45.02
N ASN A 105 46.72 -5.45 -46.01
CA ASN A 105 48.13 -5.73 -46.18
C ASN A 105 48.45 -6.15 -47.63
N TYR A 106 49.72 -6.29 -47.94
CA TYR A 106 50.22 -6.62 -49.28
C TYR A 106 51.42 -7.58 -49.21
N LEU A 107 51.41 -8.66 -50.00
CA LEU A 107 52.51 -9.62 -50.15
C LEU A 107 53.05 -9.63 -51.57
N ALA A 108 54.38 -9.65 -51.71
CA ALA A 108 55.04 -9.75 -52.99
C ALA A 108 55.36 -11.23 -53.31
N ALA A 109 55.00 -11.73 -54.50
CA ALA A 109 55.33 -13.10 -54.91
C ALA A 109 56.83 -13.18 -55.42
N PRO A 110 57.48 -14.29 -55.21
CA PRO A 110 56.96 -15.53 -54.63
C PRO A 110 56.75 -15.47 -53.13
N ILE A 111 55.64 -16.00 -52.65
CA ILE A 111 55.25 -15.94 -51.23
C ILE A 111 55.60 -17.27 -50.58
N GLU A 112 56.43 -17.21 -49.54
CA GLU A 112 56.73 -18.36 -48.69
C GLU A 112 55.51 -18.77 -47.86
N ALA A 113 55.31 -20.07 -47.65
CA ALA A 113 54.14 -20.58 -46.93
C ALA A 113 54.00 -19.99 -45.52
N ASP A 114 55.13 -19.89 -44.81
CA ASP A 114 55.17 -19.36 -43.43
C ASP A 114 54.83 -17.83 -43.39
N GLU A 115 55.26 -17.10 -44.44
CA GLU A 115 54.97 -15.66 -44.57
C GLU A 115 53.47 -15.44 -44.83
N LEU A 116 52.84 -16.23 -45.69
CA LEU A 116 51.40 -16.17 -45.96
C LEU A 116 50.59 -16.41 -44.69
N ILE A 117 50.89 -17.51 -44.00
CA ILE A 117 50.19 -17.91 -42.79
C ILE A 117 50.37 -16.87 -41.69
N ALA A 118 51.58 -16.33 -41.49
CA ALA A 118 51.89 -15.32 -40.49
C ALA A 118 51.07 -14.04 -40.75
N ASN A 119 50.99 -13.55 -41.99
CA ASN A 119 50.22 -12.35 -42.35
C ASN A 119 48.71 -12.58 -42.18
N VAL A 120 48.19 -13.72 -42.63
CA VAL A 120 46.76 -14.05 -42.45
C VAL A 120 46.41 -14.08 -40.97
N ASN A 121 47.20 -14.76 -40.13
CA ASN A 121 46.99 -14.84 -38.69
C ASN A 121 47.10 -13.46 -38.00
N ALA A 122 48.01 -12.62 -38.43
CA ALA A 122 48.18 -11.25 -37.88
C ALA A 122 46.93 -10.41 -38.17
N LEU A 123 46.42 -10.41 -39.41
CA LEU A 123 45.24 -9.68 -39.79
C LEU A 123 43.99 -10.20 -39.07
N LEU A 124 43.79 -11.52 -39.00
CA LEU A 124 42.64 -12.11 -38.29
C LEU A 124 42.66 -11.79 -36.80
N ARG A 125 43.86 -11.81 -36.17
CA ARG A 125 44.02 -11.44 -34.75
C ARG A 125 43.67 -9.96 -34.50
N MET A 126 44.13 -9.07 -35.41
CA MET A 126 43.83 -7.62 -35.29
C MET A 126 42.30 -7.40 -35.38
N ARG A 127 41.64 -8.07 -36.33
CA ARG A 127 40.19 -7.99 -36.44
C ARG A 127 39.47 -8.51 -35.19
N GLN A 128 39.92 -9.63 -34.62
CA GLN A 128 39.32 -10.20 -33.43
C GLN A 128 39.41 -9.23 -32.24
N ILE A 129 40.58 -8.59 -32.05
CA ILE A 129 40.77 -7.59 -30.99
C ILE A 129 39.81 -6.39 -31.19
N GLN A 130 39.64 -5.92 -32.43
CA GLN A 130 38.71 -4.83 -32.74
C GLN A 130 37.27 -5.20 -32.48
N VAL A 131 36.84 -6.40 -32.84
CA VAL A 131 35.46 -6.91 -32.57
C VAL A 131 35.24 -7.04 -31.07
N ASP A 132 36.17 -7.67 -30.36
CA ASP A 132 36.07 -7.86 -28.90
C ASP A 132 36.00 -6.52 -28.15
N LEU A 133 36.79 -5.52 -28.59
CA LEU A 133 36.73 -4.19 -28.02
C LEU A 133 35.38 -3.51 -28.26
N ARG A 134 34.90 -3.58 -29.50
CA ARG A 134 33.61 -2.99 -29.86
C ARG A 134 32.44 -3.67 -29.10
N ASP A 135 32.43 -4.99 -29.02
CA ASP A 135 31.42 -5.75 -28.28
C ASP A 135 31.48 -5.43 -26.79
N SER A 136 32.67 -5.20 -26.23
CA SER A 136 32.83 -4.78 -24.85
C SER A 136 32.28 -3.38 -24.60
N GLU A 137 32.59 -2.43 -25.52
CA GLU A 137 32.06 -1.05 -25.46
C GLU A 137 30.53 -1.01 -25.60
N GLU A 138 29.98 -1.79 -26.55
CA GLU A 138 28.53 -1.88 -26.74
C GLU A 138 27.82 -2.49 -25.52
N ARG A 139 28.36 -3.57 -24.96
CA ARG A 139 27.82 -4.17 -23.72
C ARG A 139 27.88 -3.21 -22.54
N PHE A 140 28.97 -2.51 -22.37
CA PHE A 140 29.09 -1.50 -21.33
C PHE A 140 28.02 -0.40 -21.50
N ARG A 141 27.85 0.10 -22.72
CA ARG A 141 26.85 1.13 -23.03
C ARG A 141 25.42 0.63 -22.77
N GLN A 142 25.08 -0.58 -23.26
CA GLN A 142 23.77 -1.18 -23.03
C GLN A 142 23.44 -1.32 -21.54
N LEU A 143 24.42 -1.67 -20.70
CA LEU A 143 24.23 -1.76 -19.26
C LEU A 143 23.96 -0.40 -18.64
N THR A 144 24.74 0.60 -18.99
CA THR A 144 24.64 1.94 -18.39
C THR A 144 23.43 2.76 -18.89
N ASP A 145 22.98 2.52 -20.13
CA ASP A 145 21.85 3.25 -20.73
C ASP A 145 20.48 2.73 -20.26
N ASN A 146 20.42 1.49 -19.78
CA ASN A 146 19.16 0.87 -19.31
C ASN A 146 19.00 0.84 -17.77
N ILE A 147 19.88 1.54 -17.05
CA ILE A 147 19.81 1.66 -15.59
C ILE A 147 19.36 3.08 -15.24
N ASP A 148 18.37 3.20 -14.35
CA ASP A 148 17.85 4.49 -13.89
C ASP A 148 18.85 5.26 -13.02
N ASP A 149 19.86 4.57 -12.45
CA ASP A 149 20.96 5.20 -11.72
C ASP A 149 21.87 5.98 -12.68
N VAL A 150 22.33 7.11 -12.23
CA VAL A 150 23.30 7.91 -12.97
C VAL A 150 24.71 7.37 -12.76
N PHE A 151 25.35 6.92 -13.84
CA PHE A 151 26.76 6.56 -13.86
C PHE A 151 27.57 7.68 -14.49
N TRP A 152 28.58 8.14 -13.82
CA TRP A 152 29.56 9.05 -14.42
C TRP A 152 30.96 8.79 -13.91
N MET A 153 31.93 9.04 -14.78
CA MET A 153 33.35 8.81 -14.55
C MET A 153 34.13 10.06 -14.82
N PHE A 154 34.97 10.45 -13.88
CA PHE A 154 35.77 11.63 -13.90
C PHE A 154 37.24 11.26 -13.88
N SER A 155 38.05 11.87 -14.77
CA SER A 155 39.53 11.74 -14.80
C SER A 155 40.12 12.72 -13.81
N VAL A 156 40.83 12.23 -12.79
CA VAL A 156 41.44 13.08 -11.76
C VAL A 156 42.58 13.91 -12.31
N PRO A 157 43.54 13.34 -13.10
CA PRO A 157 44.66 14.12 -13.66
C PRO A 157 44.21 15.18 -14.66
N ALA A 158 43.27 14.83 -15.56
CA ALA A 158 42.84 15.74 -16.62
C ALA A 158 41.72 16.69 -16.14
N ARG A 159 41.08 16.43 -14.98
CA ARG A 159 39.89 17.14 -14.47
C ARG A 159 38.78 17.23 -15.51
N GLU A 160 38.49 16.12 -16.16
CA GLU A 160 37.47 16.02 -17.21
C GLU A 160 36.51 14.85 -16.97
N VAL A 161 35.30 14.98 -17.49
CA VAL A 161 34.30 13.93 -17.49
C VAL A 161 34.62 12.94 -18.62
N VAL A 162 34.88 11.69 -18.26
CA VAL A 162 35.21 10.61 -19.21
C VAL A 162 33.94 9.97 -19.76
N TYR A 163 32.94 9.84 -18.91
CA TYR A 163 31.64 9.21 -19.27
C TYR A 163 30.55 9.72 -18.34
N VAL A 164 29.35 9.87 -18.88
CA VAL A 164 28.12 10.09 -18.12
C VAL A 164 26.95 9.36 -18.81
N SER A 165 26.13 8.62 -18.03
CA SER A 165 24.97 7.91 -18.56
C SER A 165 23.82 8.87 -18.89
N PRO A 166 22.91 8.52 -19.82
CA PRO A 166 21.74 9.33 -20.18
C PRO A 166 20.81 9.66 -19.00
N ALA A 167 20.76 8.79 -17.97
CA ALA A 167 19.99 9.01 -16.75
C ALA A 167 20.36 10.33 -16.02
N TYR A 168 21.53 10.91 -16.30
CA TYR A 168 21.94 12.20 -15.75
C TYR A 168 20.93 13.31 -16.08
N ALA A 169 20.46 13.35 -17.31
CA ALA A 169 19.49 14.37 -17.72
C ALA A 169 18.14 14.21 -16.98
N THR A 170 17.73 12.99 -16.72
CA THR A 170 16.48 12.69 -16.03
C THR A 170 16.53 13.01 -14.53
N VAL A 171 17.61 12.61 -13.86
CA VAL A 171 17.76 12.78 -12.40
C VAL A 171 18.16 14.21 -12.06
N TRP A 172 19.17 14.76 -12.74
CA TRP A 172 19.73 16.09 -12.44
C TRP A 172 19.03 17.24 -13.20
N GLY A 173 18.21 16.91 -14.23
CA GLY A 173 17.56 17.91 -15.07
C GLY A 173 18.51 18.77 -15.87
N ARG A 174 19.75 18.29 -16.16
CA ARG A 174 20.83 18.99 -16.85
C ARG A 174 21.42 18.11 -17.94
N SER A 175 21.96 18.73 -18.98
CA SER A 175 22.55 17.96 -20.07
C SER A 175 23.93 17.41 -19.71
N ALA A 176 24.26 16.26 -20.30
CA ALA A 176 25.59 15.63 -20.16
C ALA A 176 26.69 16.52 -20.77
N GLU A 177 26.38 17.28 -21.81
CA GLU A 177 27.30 18.20 -22.48
C GLU A 177 27.69 19.34 -21.53
N ALA A 178 26.74 19.88 -20.75
CA ALA A 178 27.04 20.93 -19.77
C ALA A 178 28.03 20.45 -18.70
N LEU A 179 27.83 19.22 -18.20
CA LEU A 179 28.76 18.59 -17.26
C LEU A 179 30.13 18.33 -17.90
N GLY A 180 30.17 17.97 -19.19
CA GLY A 180 31.44 17.79 -19.93
C GLY A 180 32.24 19.07 -20.07
N GLN A 181 31.57 20.23 -20.24
CA GLN A 181 32.24 21.54 -20.34
C GLN A 181 32.66 22.08 -18.98
N GLN A 182 31.88 21.85 -17.94
CA GLN A 182 32.14 22.31 -16.56
C GLN A 182 31.89 21.16 -15.58
N PRO A 183 32.94 20.41 -15.20
CA PRO A 183 32.81 19.25 -14.32
C PRO A 183 32.20 19.52 -12.94
N ASP A 184 32.19 20.77 -12.50
CA ASP A 184 31.60 21.21 -11.22
C ASP A 184 30.14 21.70 -11.36
N ASP A 185 29.57 21.70 -12.60
CA ASP A 185 28.22 22.21 -12.87
C ASP A 185 27.14 21.50 -12.06
N TRP A 186 27.34 20.23 -11.72
CA TRP A 186 26.41 19.46 -10.88
C TRP A 186 26.19 20.08 -9.49
N LEU A 187 27.19 20.80 -8.93
CA LEU A 187 27.09 21.49 -7.64
C LEU A 187 26.02 22.59 -7.65
N ALA A 188 25.76 23.19 -8.80
CA ALA A 188 24.72 24.21 -8.94
C ALA A 188 23.30 23.63 -8.76
N ALA A 189 23.09 22.35 -9.06
CA ALA A 189 21.83 21.64 -8.81
C ALA A 189 21.67 21.17 -7.36
N VAL A 190 22.73 21.14 -6.56
CA VAL A 190 22.65 20.74 -5.16
C VAL A 190 21.86 21.80 -4.35
N HIS A 191 20.94 21.35 -3.51
CA HIS A 191 20.16 22.22 -2.62
C HIS A 191 21.09 23.11 -1.78
N GLN A 192 20.66 24.35 -1.56
CA GLN A 192 21.49 25.37 -0.89
C GLN A 192 22.11 24.91 0.44
N ASP A 193 21.34 24.19 1.27
CA ASP A 193 21.81 23.71 2.58
C ASP A 193 22.88 22.61 2.48
N ASP A 194 22.86 21.82 1.39
CA ASP A 194 23.77 20.68 1.19
C ASP A 194 24.99 21.06 0.35
N ARG A 195 24.92 22.18 -0.38
CA ARG A 195 25.94 22.59 -1.37
C ARG A 195 27.33 22.75 -0.79
N ALA A 196 27.48 23.44 0.35
CA ALA A 196 28.78 23.66 0.98
C ALA A 196 29.44 22.35 1.39
N ARG A 197 28.64 21.41 1.95
CA ARG A 197 29.10 20.10 2.34
C ARG A 197 29.56 19.27 1.14
N MET A 198 28.77 19.28 0.06
CA MET A 198 29.10 18.54 -1.16
C MET A 198 30.30 19.13 -1.92
N ALA A 199 30.43 20.44 -1.95
CA ALA A 199 31.61 21.10 -2.53
C ALA A 199 32.89 20.69 -1.80
N ALA A 200 32.90 20.75 -0.46
CA ALA A 200 34.06 20.33 0.34
C ALA A 200 34.43 18.85 0.15
N ARG A 201 33.41 17.97 -0.06
CA ARG A 201 33.66 16.57 -0.39
C ARG A 201 34.22 16.39 -1.79
N TRP A 202 33.72 17.14 -2.76
CA TRP A 202 34.19 17.08 -4.14
C TRP A 202 35.68 17.46 -4.27
N GLU A 203 36.12 18.47 -3.53
CA GLU A 203 37.53 18.84 -3.50
C GLU A 203 38.44 17.72 -2.97
N ARG A 204 37.93 16.88 -2.08
CA ARG A 204 38.67 15.77 -1.46
C ARG A 204 38.52 14.43 -2.17
N VAL A 205 37.66 14.35 -3.20
CA VAL A 205 37.29 13.09 -3.87
C VAL A 205 38.49 12.30 -4.40
N ALA A 206 39.57 13.00 -4.80
CA ALA A 206 40.83 12.38 -5.27
C ALA A 206 41.59 11.68 -4.15
N PHE A 207 41.35 12.02 -2.89
CA PHE A 207 42.12 11.54 -1.73
C PHE A 207 41.27 10.59 -0.86
N GLU A 208 39.93 10.69 -0.88
CA GLU A 208 39.03 9.82 -0.13
C GLU A 208 38.93 8.44 -0.80
N ALA A 209 38.94 7.40 0.02
CA ALA A 209 38.96 6.04 -0.51
C ALA A 209 37.57 5.65 -1.11
N HIS A 210 36.51 6.14 -0.52
CA HIS A 210 35.12 5.84 -0.90
C HIS A 210 34.20 6.71 -0.06
N TYR A 211 33.13 7.23 -0.63
CA TYR A 211 32.05 7.79 0.17
C TYR A 211 30.66 7.37 -0.34
N ASP A 212 29.71 7.38 0.58
CA ASP A 212 28.29 7.11 0.37
C ASP A 212 27.53 8.20 1.13
N ASP A 213 26.81 9.07 0.42
CA ASP A 213 26.15 10.22 1.02
C ASP A 213 24.77 10.43 0.40
N GLU A 214 23.88 11.00 1.18
CA GLU A 214 22.54 11.39 0.72
C GLU A 214 22.40 12.90 0.82
N PHE A 215 21.90 13.52 -0.25
CA PHE A 215 21.68 14.96 -0.29
C PHE A 215 20.55 15.32 -1.25
N ARG A 216 20.12 16.56 -1.19
CA ARG A 216 19.03 17.10 -2.00
C ARG A 216 19.57 17.78 -3.24
N ILE A 217 18.89 17.59 -4.36
CA ILE A 217 19.09 18.32 -5.60
C ILE A 217 17.80 19.01 -6.02
N ALA A 218 17.95 20.15 -6.70
CA ALA A 218 16.84 20.84 -7.34
C ALA A 218 16.84 20.46 -8.83
N GLY A 219 15.79 19.72 -9.28
CA GLY A 219 15.61 19.39 -10.67
C GLY A 219 15.33 20.64 -11.53
N ALA A 220 15.37 20.50 -12.85
CA ALA A 220 15.03 21.58 -13.77
C ALA A 220 13.58 22.06 -13.63
N ASP A 221 12.69 21.22 -13.13
CA ASP A 221 11.29 21.47 -12.78
C ASP A 221 11.11 22.23 -11.45
N GLY A 222 12.19 22.51 -10.74
CA GLY A 222 12.19 23.14 -9.42
C GLY A 222 11.79 22.21 -8.28
N GLN A 223 11.51 20.93 -8.55
CA GLN A 223 11.22 19.94 -7.51
C GLN A 223 12.51 19.51 -6.80
N VAL A 224 12.41 19.34 -5.49
CA VAL A 224 13.51 18.83 -4.67
C VAL A 224 13.48 17.30 -4.71
N ARG A 225 14.58 16.70 -5.14
CA ARG A 225 14.79 15.25 -5.15
C ARG A 225 15.87 14.87 -4.16
N TRP A 226 15.71 13.73 -3.51
CA TRP A 226 16.75 13.12 -2.69
C TRP A 226 17.58 12.16 -3.52
N VAL A 227 18.88 12.33 -3.51
CA VAL A 227 19.80 11.41 -4.20
C VAL A 227 20.77 10.79 -3.21
N ARG A 228 21.11 9.51 -3.46
CA ARG A 228 22.20 8.81 -2.81
C ARG A 228 23.35 8.72 -3.78
N ASP A 229 24.49 9.23 -3.39
CA ASP A 229 25.67 9.34 -4.23
C ASP A 229 26.82 8.51 -3.66
N ARG A 230 27.25 7.52 -4.43
CA ARG A 230 28.32 6.61 -4.09
C ARG A 230 29.51 6.85 -5.00
N VAL A 231 30.68 7.04 -4.42
CA VAL A 231 31.90 7.37 -5.13
C VAL A 231 32.96 6.30 -4.92
N PHE A 232 33.56 5.87 -6.02
CA PHE A 232 34.54 4.78 -6.05
C PHE A 232 35.79 5.25 -6.77
N PRO A 233 36.96 5.30 -6.10
CA PRO A 233 38.24 5.63 -6.75
C PRO A 233 38.73 4.46 -7.59
N VAL A 234 39.10 4.74 -8.83
CA VAL A 234 39.71 3.78 -9.76
C VAL A 234 41.22 4.04 -9.75
N ARG A 235 41.98 3.02 -9.37
CA ARG A 235 43.43 3.12 -9.19
C ARG A 235 44.19 2.44 -10.34
N ASP A 236 45.35 3.00 -10.68
CA ASP A 236 46.28 2.36 -11.61
C ASP A 236 47.11 1.23 -10.94
N ALA A 237 47.97 0.58 -11.72
CA ALA A 237 48.88 -0.46 -11.23
C ALA A 237 49.87 0.00 -10.14
N ARG A 238 50.03 1.31 -9.97
CA ARG A 238 50.88 1.92 -8.95
C ARG A 238 50.12 2.37 -7.70
N GLY A 239 48.79 2.10 -7.67
CA GLY A 239 47.92 2.46 -6.56
C GLY A 239 47.46 3.93 -6.56
N GLN A 240 47.81 4.73 -7.59
CA GLN A 240 47.36 6.11 -7.69
C GLN A 240 45.93 6.18 -8.24
N VAL A 241 45.11 7.09 -7.69
CA VAL A 241 43.75 7.32 -8.20
C VAL A 241 43.83 8.06 -9.53
N VAL A 242 43.46 7.40 -10.60
CA VAL A 242 43.47 7.95 -11.96
C VAL A 242 42.09 8.38 -12.43
N ARG A 243 41.02 7.74 -11.91
CA ARG A 243 39.62 8.08 -12.19
C ARG A 243 38.80 7.94 -10.94
N VAL A 244 37.64 8.59 -10.98
CA VAL A 244 36.59 8.44 -9.96
C VAL A 244 35.30 8.02 -10.68
N ALA A 245 34.75 6.90 -10.29
CA ALA A 245 33.44 6.46 -10.72
C ALA A 245 32.39 6.89 -9.69
N ARG A 246 31.27 7.44 -10.15
CA ARG A 246 30.12 7.83 -9.29
C ARG A 246 28.88 7.11 -9.75
N VAL A 247 28.07 6.71 -8.77
CA VAL A 247 26.74 6.15 -8.97
C VAL A 247 25.77 6.97 -8.13
N THR A 248 24.86 7.67 -8.78
CA THR A 248 23.86 8.51 -8.12
C THR A 248 22.48 7.92 -8.37
N SER A 249 21.80 7.52 -7.31
CA SER A 249 20.44 6.94 -7.34
C SER A 249 19.42 7.95 -6.82
N ASP A 250 18.29 8.12 -7.50
CA ASP A 250 17.15 8.87 -6.95
C ASP A 250 16.46 8.01 -5.87
N ILE A 251 16.45 8.52 -4.64
CA ILE A 251 15.85 7.86 -3.48
C ILE A 251 14.61 8.61 -2.96
N THR A 252 14.05 9.55 -3.75
CA THR A 252 12.92 10.40 -3.33
C THR A 252 11.72 9.54 -2.96
N GLY A 253 11.28 8.65 -3.83
CA GLY A 253 10.14 7.77 -3.56
C GLY A 253 10.36 6.86 -2.35
N ARG A 254 11.60 6.38 -2.13
CA ARG A 254 11.93 5.60 -0.94
C ARG A 254 11.80 6.44 0.33
N ARG A 255 12.32 7.67 0.34
CA ARG A 255 12.23 8.59 1.48
C ARG A 255 10.80 8.99 1.80
N GLU A 256 9.99 9.25 0.79
CA GLU A 256 8.56 9.53 0.94
C GLU A 256 7.81 8.35 1.58
N MET A 257 8.06 7.14 1.08
CA MET A 257 7.47 5.92 1.65
C MET A 257 7.90 5.70 3.11
N GLU A 258 9.19 5.87 3.42
CA GLU A 258 9.70 5.77 4.79
C GLU A 258 9.07 6.84 5.71
N ALA A 259 8.85 8.06 5.21
CA ALA A 259 8.19 9.13 5.98
C ALA A 259 6.72 8.81 6.26
N LEU A 260 5.98 8.31 5.25
CA LEU A 260 4.59 7.85 5.40
C LEU A 260 4.48 6.70 6.41
N LEU A 261 5.39 5.73 6.34
CA LEU A 261 5.42 4.59 7.26
C LEU A 261 5.67 5.05 8.71
N ARG A 262 6.63 5.96 8.92
CA ARG A 262 6.92 6.53 10.26
C ARG A 262 5.74 7.33 10.80
N ALA A 263 5.07 8.10 9.95
CA ALA A 263 3.87 8.84 10.34
C ALA A 263 2.73 7.89 10.75
N ALA A 264 2.50 6.83 9.98
CA ALA A 264 1.49 5.82 10.30
C ALA A 264 1.81 5.08 11.62
N ASP A 265 3.08 4.70 11.84
CA ASP A 265 3.49 4.04 13.09
C ASP A 265 3.37 4.98 14.31
N SER A 266 3.74 6.25 14.15
CA SER A 266 3.57 7.27 15.19
C SER A 266 2.09 7.45 15.56
N ASN A 267 1.20 7.54 14.55
CA ASN A 267 -0.23 7.66 14.77
C ASN A 267 -0.80 6.43 15.50
N LYS A 268 -0.37 5.22 15.11
CA LYS A 268 -0.74 3.97 15.79
C LYS A 268 -0.31 3.97 17.26
N ASN A 269 0.92 4.38 17.54
CA ASN A 269 1.44 4.41 18.92
C ASN A 269 0.72 5.46 19.78
N GLN A 270 0.42 6.62 19.21
CA GLN A 270 -0.38 7.66 19.88
C GLN A 270 -1.80 7.16 20.17
N PHE A 271 -2.44 6.46 19.22
CA PHE A 271 -3.73 5.83 19.42
C PHE A 271 -3.73 4.86 20.60
N LEU A 272 -2.76 3.93 20.66
CA LEU A 272 -2.67 2.97 21.76
C LEU A 272 -2.49 3.66 23.11
N ALA A 273 -1.72 4.72 23.19
CA ALA A 273 -1.55 5.51 24.40
C ALA A 273 -2.86 6.21 24.83
N THR A 274 -3.56 6.83 23.87
CA THR A 274 -4.85 7.47 24.12
C THR A 274 -5.91 6.46 24.55
N LEU A 275 -5.98 5.31 23.85
CA LEU A 275 -6.88 4.20 24.20
C LEU A 275 -6.69 3.73 25.63
N ALA A 276 -5.42 3.53 26.05
CA ALA A 276 -5.12 3.11 27.42
C ALA A 276 -5.59 4.14 28.45
N HIS A 277 -5.51 5.43 28.13
CA HIS A 277 -6.01 6.50 28.97
C HIS A 277 -7.54 6.51 29.04
N GLU A 278 -8.21 6.44 27.88
CA GLU A 278 -9.68 6.48 27.80
C GLU A 278 -10.34 5.26 28.44
N LEU A 279 -9.71 4.07 28.38
CA LEU A 279 -10.17 2.90 29.14
C LEU A 279 -9.92 3.00 30.64
N ARG A 280 -8.83 3.64 31.07
CA ARG A 280 -8.52 3.80 32.50
C ARG A 280 -9.43 4.82 33.19
N ASN A 281 -9.87 5.84 32.44
CA ASN A 281 -10.70 6.93 32.98
C ASN A 281 -12.02 6.43 33.59
N PRO A 282 -12.85 5.60 32.93
CA PRO A 282 -14.08 5.04 33.51
C PRO A 282 -13.83 4.00 34.60
N LEU A 283 -12.74 3.24 34.54
CA LEU A 283 -12.41 2.21 35.53
C LEU A 283 -12.14 2.79 36.92
N SER A 284 -11.55 3.98 37.00
CA SER A 284 -11.26 4.62 38.31
C SER A 284 -12.52 5.00 39.09
N PRO A 285 -13.52 5.70 38.53
CA PRO A 285 -14.81 5.96 39.19
C PRO A 285 -15.57 4.69 39.53
N ILE A 286 -15.59 3.67 38.64
CA ILE A 286 -16.23 2.37 38.91
C ILE A 286 -15.64 1.73 40.15
N ARG A 287 -14.31 1.62 40.22
CA ARG A 287 -13.61 1.05 41.40
C ARG A 287 -13.87 1.82 42.69
N ASN A 288 -13.89 3.16 42.61
CA ASN A 288 -14.16 4.00 43.76
C ASN A 288 -15.63 3.88 44.24
N ALA A 289 -16.57 3.81 43.29
CA ALA A 289 -17.98 3.63 43.62
C ALA A 289 -18.27 2.22 44.19
N ALA A 290 -17.64 1.18 43.65
CA ALA A 290 -17.71 -0.17 44.18
C ALA A 290 -17.12 -0.26 45.60
N ALA A 291 -15.94 0.36 45.84
CA ALA A 291 -15.35 0.45 47.18
C ALA A 291 -16.25 1.21 48.17
N LEU A 292 -16.95 2.26 47.71
CA LEU A 292 -17.91 3.02 48.49
C LEU A 292 -19.10 2.11 48.91
N LEU A 293 -19.66 1.33 47.95
CA LEU A 293 -20.74 0.40 48.21
C LEU A 293 -20.36 -0.65 49.27
N GLY A 294 -19.13 -1.17 49.21
CA GLY A 294 -18.60 -2.11 50.24
C GLY A 294 -18.32 -1.50 51.62
N ALA A 295 -18.12 -0.18 51.71
CA ALA A 295 -17.83 0.53 52.96
C ALA A 295 -19.06 1.14 53.66
N ILE A 296 -20.21 1.26 52.95
CA ILE A 296 -21.44 1.86 53.47
C ILE A 296 -22.25 0.78 54.23
N GLY A 297 -22.48 0.97 55.55
CA GLY A 297 -23.42 0.18 56.33
C GLY A 297 -24.89 0.51 56.02
N GLU A 298 -25.80 -0.29 56.54
CA GLU A 298 -27.25 -0.09 56.42
C GLU A 298 -27.65 1.30 56.89
N GLY A 299 -28.07 2.23 56.01
CA GLY A 299 -28.59 3.53 56.37
C GLY A 299 -28.30 4.71 55.43
N SER A 300 -27.69 4.51 54.27
CA SER A 300 -27.41 5.62 53.34
C SER A 300 -27.85 5.26 51.90
N ALA A 301 -29.16 5.13 51.73
CA ALA A 301 -29.79 4.79 50.42
C ALA A 301 -29.40 5.78 49.29
N GLU A 302 -29.31 7.07 49.58
CA GLU A 302 -28.87 8.09 48.63
C GLU A 302 -27.42 7.86 48.11
N ARG A 303 -26.49 7.51 49.01
CA ARG A 303 -25.11 7.27 48.62
C ARG A 303 -24.95 5.97 47.82
N GLN A 304 -25.74 4.93 48.20
CA GLN A 304 -25.79 3.68 47.47
C GLN A 304 -26.37 3.90 46.04
N ALA A 305 -27.48 4.66 45.91
CA ALA A 305 -28.07 5.02 44.64
C ALA A 305 -27.07 5.79 43.78
N HIS A 306 -26.43 6.83 44.34
CA HIS A 306 -25.42 7.61 43.63
C HIS A 306 -24.23 6.76 43.15
N ALA A 307 -23.73 5.84 44.01
CA ALA A 307 -22.63 4.94 43.61
C ALA A 307 -23.03 4.00 42.48
N ARG A 308 -24.28 3.45 42.51
CA ARG A 308 -24.83 2.64 41.43
C ARG A 308 -24.93 3.44 40.12
N ASP A 309 -25.48 4.65 40.18
CA ASP A 309 -25.62 5.52 39.00
C ASP A 309 -24.25 5.86 38.37
N VAL A 310 -23.21 6.03 39.20
CA VAL A 310 -21.84 6.25 38.70
C VAL A 310 -21.33 4.99 38.00
N ILE A 311 -21.52 3.80 38.62
CA ILE A 311 -21.05 2.55 38.00
C ILE A 311 -21.77 2.35 36.67
N THR A 312 -23.10 2.40 36.61
CA THR A 312 -23.90 2.19 35.40
C THR A 312 -23.43 3.12 34.29
N ARG A 313 -23.41 4.44 34.55
CA ARG A 313 -22.98 5.42 33.55
C ARG A 313 -21.55 5.21 33.02
N GLN A 314 -20.63 4.74 33.87
CA GLN A 314 -19.25 4.49 33.45
C GLN A 314 -19.09 3.16 32.72
N VAL A 315 -19.89 2.14 33.05
CA VAL A 315 -19.97 0.86 32.33
C VAL A 315 -20.55 1.08 30.93
N ASP A 316 -21.63 1.84 30.80
CA ASP A 316 -22.24 2.19 29.51
C ASP A 316 -21.22 2.95 28.62
N HIS A 317 -20.51 3.88 29.21
CA HIS A 317 -19.44 4.61 28.51
C HIS A 317 -18.32 3.66 28.02
N LEU A 318 -17.91 2.70 28.85
CA LEU A 318 -16.89 1.72 28.51
C LEU A 318 -17.37 0.78 27.38
N ALA A 319 -18.65 0.36 27.42
CA ALA A 319 -19.24 -0.48 26.39
C ALA A 319 -19.23 0.24 25.02
N HIS A 320 -19.64 1.52 24.98
CA HIS A 320 -19.57 2.33 23.75
C HIS A 320 -18.15 2.48 23.21
N LEU A 321 -17.14 2.68 24.08
CA LEU A 321 -15.74 2.75 23.66
C LEU A 321 -15.23 1.44 23.04
N VAL A 322 -15.66 0.29 23.59
CA VAL A 322 -15.30 -1.04 23.07
C VAL A 322 -15.98 -1.28 21.71
N ASP A 323 -17.27 -0.92 21.59
CA ASP A 323 -18.01 -1.06 20.34
C ASP A 323 -17.40 -0.19 19.22
N ASP A 324 -17.07 1.05 19.50
CA ASP A 324 -16.37 1.94 18.58
C ASP A 324 -15.03 1.33 18.12
N LEU A 325 -14.29 0.71 19.04
CA LEU A 325 -13.02 0.06 18.74
C LEU A 325 -13.20 -1.17 17.83
N LEU A 326 -14.22 -2.00 18.12
CA LEU A 326 -14.55 -3.16 17.30
C LEU A 326 -15.00 -2.75 15.89
N ASP A 327 -15.79 -1.66 15.77
CA ASP A 327 -16.18 -1.11 14.48
C ASP A 327 -14.95 -0.63 13.67
N VAL A 328 -14.00 0.06 14.30
CA VAL A 328 -12.72 0.44 13.65
C VAL A 328 -11.92 -0.77 13.19
N ALA A 329 -11.83 -1.81 14.01
CA ALA A 329 -11.14 -3.06 13.63
C ALA A 329 -11.80 -3.69 12.40
N ARG A 330 -13.15 -3.75 12.37
CA ARG A 330 -13.92 -4.28 11.23
C ARG A 330 -13.79 -3.42 9.98
N ILE A 331 -13.70 -2.09 10.13
CA ILE A 331 -13.43 -1.15 9.02
C ILE A 331 -12.07 -1.44 8.42
N SER A 332 -11.03 -1.52 9.26
CA SER A 332 -9.65 -1.73 8.79
C SER A 332 -9.45 -3.06 8.05
N GLU A 333 -10.28 -4.06 8.35
CA GLU A 333 -10.29 -5.36 7.70
C GLU A 333 -11.29 -5.45 6.52
N GLY A 334 -12.05 -4.40 6.23
CA GLY A 334 -13.06 -4.38 5.18
C GLY A 334 -14.23 -5.36 5.42
N LYS A 335 -14.53 -5.68 6.69
CA LYS A 335 -15.51 -6.70 7.09
C LYS A 335 -16.87 -6.16 7.51
N ILE A 336 -17.11 -4.87 7.39
CA ILE A 336 -18.45 -4.32 7.67
C ILE A 336 -19.39 -4.70 6.52
N VAL A 337 -20.43 -5.43 6.86
CA VAL A 337 -21.54 -5.77 5.96
C VAL A 337 -22.78 -5.02 6.43
N LEU A 338 -23.31 -4.15 5.57
CA LEU A 338 -24.55 -3.41 5.86
C LEU A 338 -25.78 -4.29 5.64
N ARG A 339 -26.81 -4.08 6.45
CA ARG A 339 -28.15 -4.56 6.19
C ARG A 339 -28.86 -3.52 5.35
N ASN A 340 -28.83 -3.70 4.03
CA ASN A 340 -29.52 -2.78 3.13
C ASN A 340 -31.01 -3.08 3.10
N GLU A 341 -31.79 -2.22 3.74
CA GLU A 341 -33.25 -2.22 3.70
C GLU A 341 -33.76 -0.82 3.38
N GLU A 342 -35.08 -0.70 3.13
CA GLU A 342 -35.72 0.61 2.98
C GLU A 342 -35.89 1.22 4.36
N VAL A 343 -35.23 2.37 4.57
CA VAL A 343 -35.13 3.07 5.87
C VAL A 343 -35.82 4.41 5.80
N ASP A 344 -36.77 4.62 6.69
CA ASP A 344 -37.38 5.94 6.93
C ASP A 344 -36.41 6.83 7.75
N ILE A 345 -35.95 7.93 7.16
CA ILE A 345 -35.05 8.87 7.80
C ILE A 345 -35.67 9.50 9.07
N ASN A 346 -36.99 9.67 9.11
CA ASN A 346 -37.62 10.21 10.30
C ASN A 346 -37.46 9.28 11.52
N GLY A 347 -37.53 7.96 11.31
CA GLY A 347 -37.21 6.95 12.33
C GLY A 347 -35.77 7.00 12.80
N VAL A 348 -34.80 7.10 11.85
CA VAL A 348 -33.38 7.25 12.14
C VAL A 348 -33.09 8.50 13.00
N ILE A 349 -33.70 9.64 12.65
CA ILE A 349 -33.54 10.89 13.39
C ILE A 349 -34.14 10.77 14.81
N ALA A 350 -35.32 10.18 14.95
CA ALA A 350 -35.95 9.97 16.26
C ALA A 350 -35.05 9.15 17.20
N GLN A 351 -34.49 8.03 16.70
CA GLN A 351 -33.60 7.15 17.45
C GLN A 351 -32.27 7.86 17.80
N ALA A 352 -31.71 8.63 16.86
CA ALA A 352 -30.47 9.40 17.10
C ALA A 352 -30.66 10.48 18.18
N ILE A 353 -31.82 11.15 18.17
CA ILE A 353 -32.17 12.16 19.19
C ILE A 353 -32.36 11.49 20.56
N GLU A 354 -33.07 10.36 20.63
CA GLU A 354 -33.26 9.60 21.87
C GLU A 354 -31.91 9.24 22.50
N THR A 355 -30.97 8.74 21.72
CA THR A 355 -29.61 8.38 22.16
C THR A 355 -28.82 9.61 22.65
N ALA A 356 -28.96 10.77 22.01
CA ALA A 356 -28.21 11.98 22.35
C ALA A 356 -28.88 12.82 23.46
N ALA A 357 -30.16 12.63 23.72
CA ALA A 357 -30.97 13.42 24.64
C ALA A 357 -30.41 13.51 26.07
N PRO A 358 -29.87 12.44 26.69
CA PRO A 358 -29.31 12.52 28.04
C PRO A 358 -28.17 13.54 28.15
N LEU A 359 -27.27 13.58 27.17
CA LEU A 359 -26.15 14.53 27.17
C LEU A 359 -26.59 15.96 26.87
N ILE A 360 -27.53 16.13 25.90
CA ILE A 360 -28.10 17.42 25.53
C ILE A 360 -28.80 18.05 26.74
N ASN A 361 -29.62 17.27 27.46
CA ASN A 361 -30.33 17.72 28.64
C ASN A 361 -29.40 17.99 29.82
N ALA A 362 -28.42 17.12 30.08
CA ALA A 362 -27.46 17.32 31.18
C ALA A 362 -26.64 18.58 31.04
N ARG A 363 -26.37 19.01 29.79
CA ARG A 363 -25.66 20.28 29.49
C ARG A 363 -26.60 21.46 29.27
N GLY A 364 -27.92 21.26 29.36
CA GLY A 364 -28.92 22.34 29.20
C GLY A 364 -28.96 22.91 27.79
N HIS A 365 -28.62 22.16 26.76
CA HIS A 365 -28.66 22.64 25.39
C HIS A 365 -30.08 22.70 24.84
N SER A 366 -30.32 23.65 23.95
CA SER A 366 -31.56 23.75 23.19
C SER A 366 -31.40 23.05 21.84
N LEU A 367 -32.10 21.93 21.67
CA LEU A 367 -32.18 21.23 20.39
C LEU A 367 -33.40 21.72 19.62
N SER A 368 -33.20 22.14 18.36
CA SER A 368 -34.27 22.41 17.39
C SER A 368 -34.16 21.45 16.21
N VAL A 369 -35.29 20.88 15.79
CA VAL A 369 -35.35 19.93 14.69
C VAL A 369 -36.24 20.50 13.60
N GLU A 370 -35.72 20.50 12.39
CA GLU A 370 -36.43 20.90 11.18
C GLU A 370 -36.42 19.72 10.20
N GLN A 371 -37.59 19.16 9.95
CA GLN A 371 -37.75 18.03 9.03
C GLN A 371 -39.02 18.21 8.20
N PRO A 372 -39.07 17.68 6.96
CA PRO A 372 -40.24 17.73 6.12
C PRO A 372 -41.40 16.90 6.73
N ASP A 373 -42.65 17.30 6.44
CA ASP A 373 -43.85 16.59 6.89
C ASP A 373 -44.10 15.25 6.17
N HIS A 374 -43.26 14.92 5.16
CA HIS A 374 -43.36 13.70 4.39
C HIS A 374 -42.24 12.72 4.74
N GLN A 375 -42.50 11.44 4.56
CA GLN A 375 -41.50 10.39 4.78
C GLN A 375 -40.42 10.42 3.70
N ILE A 376 -39.17 10.28 4.13
CA ILE A 376 -37.98 10.25 3.26
C ILE A 376 -37.34 8.88 3.42
N TRP A 377 -37.26 8.13 2.30
CA TRP A 377 -36.72 6.79 2.29
C TRP A 377 -35.35 6.73 1.64
N VAL A 378 -34.42 6.02 2.28
CA VAL A 378 -33.09 5.71 1.78
C VAL A 378 -32.85 4.20 1.82
N SER A 379 -31.89 3.70 1.05
CA SER A 379 -31.45 2.31 1.16
C SER A 379 -30.25 2.25 2.09
N GLY A 380 -30.35 1.45 3.16
CA GLY A 380 -29.25 1.36 4.12
C GLY A 380 -29.56 0.52 5.36
N ASP A 381 -28.68 0.60 6.35
CA ASP A 381 -28.80 -0.05 7.64
C ASP A 381 -29.30 0.99 8.68
N PRO A 382 -30.53 0.83 9.23
CA PRO A 382 -31.12 1.83 10.11
C PRO A 382 -30.33 2.05 11.39
N VAL A 383 -29.73 0.99 11.96
CA VAL A 383 -28.93 1.07 13.18
C VAL A 383 -27.64 1.87 12.92
N ARG A 384 -26.98 1.61 11.81
CA ARG A 384 -25.75 2.31 11.45
C ARG A 384 -25.98 3.77 11.03
N LEU A 385 -27.11 4.06 10.39
CA LEU A 385 -27.51 5.44 10.09
C LEU A 385 -27.86 6.21 11.36
N ALA A 386 -28.62 5.60 12.29
CA ALA A 386 -28.94 6.20 13.59
C ALA A 386 -27.66 6.43 14.43
N GLN A 387 -26.73 5.48 14.45
CA GLN A 387 -25.41 5.63 15.08
C GLN A 387 -24.63 6.81 14.47
N SER A 388 -24.65 6.95 13.14
CA SER A 388 -23.94 8.06 12.45
C SER A 388 -24.49 9.42 12.85
N VAL A 389 -25.82 9.61 12.81
CA VAL A 389 -26.45 10.88 13.21
C VAL A 389 -26.29 11.12 14.71
N GLY A 390 -26.45 10.07 15.53
CA GLY A 390 -26.23 10.12 16.98
C GLY A 390 -24.82 10.60 17.35
N ASN A 391 -23.78 10.10 16.68
CA ASN A 391 -22.42 10.53 16.86
C ASN A 391 -22.23 12.04 16.53
N LEU A 392 -22.90 12.54 15.50
CA LEU A 392 -22.84 13.97 15.16
C LEU A 392 -23.53 14.84 16.22
N LEU A 393 -24.72 14.41 16.70
CA LEU A 393 -25.43 15.09 17.78
C LEU A 393 -24.65 15.08 19.11
N HIS A 394 -24.04 13.93 19.43
CA HIS A 394 -23.17 13.79 20.60
C HIS A 394 -21.95 14.75 20.52
N ASN A 395 -21.31 14.84 19.36
CA ASN A 395 -20.22 15.78 19.13
C ASN A 395 -20.69 17.22 19.26
N ALA A 396 -21.82 17.59 18.67
CA ALA A 396 -22.40 18.91 18.82
C ALA A 396 -22.67 19.25 20.30
N ALA A 397 -23.26 18.33 21.08
CA ALA A 397 -23.50 18.52 22.51
C ALA A 397 -22.20 18.62 23.32
N LYS A 398 -21.16 17.88 22.95
CA LYS A 398 -19.87 17.87 23.62
C LYS A 398 -19.08 19.16 23.42
N PHE A 399 -19.03 19.65 22.19
CA PHE A 399 -18.20 20.80 21.81
C PHE A 399 -18.93 22.15 21.92
N THR A 400 -20.20 22.11 22.28
CA THR A 400 -20.97 23.33 22.58
C THR A 400 -20.87 23.68 24.07
N PRO A 401 -20.66 24.96 24.45
CA PRO A 401 -20.72 25.42 25.84
C PRO A 401 -22.11 25.19 26.43
N THR A 402 -22.17 24.86 27.73
CA THR A 402 -23.42 24.66 28.48
C THR A 402 -24.47 25.72 28.17
N GLY A 403 -25.72 25.32 27.91
CA GLY A 403 -26.81 26.21 27.51
C GLY A 403 -26.76 26.66 26.04
N GLY A 404 -25.90 26.06 25.20
CA GLY A 404 -25.82 26.39 23.77
C GLY A 404 -26.97 25.84 22.93
N LYS A 405 -26.88 26.05 21.62
CA LYS A 405 -27.92 25.67 20.66
C LYS A 405 -27.41 24.66 19.66
N ILE A 406 -28.22 23.64 19.44
CA ILE A 406 -27.98 22.63 18.43
C ILE A 406 -29.18 22.61 17.49
N HIS A 407 -28.95 22.61 16.20
CA HIS A 407 -29.99 22.58 15.18
C HIS A 407 -29.74 21.40 14.24
N LEU A 408 -30.75 20.54 14.10
CA LEU A 408 -30.76 19.44 13.15
C LEU A 408 -31.76 19.77 12.05
N ALA A 409 -31.33 19.75 10.80
CA ALA A 409 -32.19 19.99 9.65
C ALA A 409 -32.09 18.82 8.65
N VAL A 410 -33.24 18.39 8.13
CA VAL A 410 -33.34 17.37 7.08
C VAL A 410 -34.02 17.97 5.87
N HIS A 411 -33.42 17.84 4.70
CA HIS A 411 -34.03 18.29 3.45
C HIS A 411 -33.62 17.41 2.28
N VAL A 412 -34.45 17.35 1.26
CA VAL A 412 -34.16 16.72 0.00
C VAL A 412 -33.62 17.75 -0.98
N THR A 413 -32.51 17.46 -1.63
CA THR A 413 -31.89 18.35 -2.62
C THR A 413 -32.46 18.09 -4.01
N ASP A 414 -32.29 19.07 -4.92
CA ASP A 414 -32.74 18.95 -6.33
C ASP A 414 -32.04 17.79 -7.08
N SER A 415 -30.91 17.32 -6.58
CA SER A 415 -30.16 16.18 -7.10
C SER A 415 -30.65 14.81 -6.63
N ALA A 416 -31.85 14.72 -6.07
CA ALA A 416 -32.40 13.49 -5.49
C ALA A 416 -31.49 12.87 -4.40
N ARG A 417 -31.03 13.70 -3.49
CA ARG A 417 -30.26 13.28 -2.32
C ARG A 417 -30.89 13.83 -1.03
N VAL A 418 -30.67 13.11 0.05
CA VAL A 418 -31.11 13.53 1.39
C VAL A 418 -29.92 14.17 2.09
N CYS A 419 -30.09 15.40 2.54
CA CYS A 419 -29.10 16.10 3.33
C CYS A 419 -29.60 16.23 4.79
N ILE A 420 -28.81 15.71 5.74
CA ILE A 420 -29.02 15.85 7.18
C ILE A 420 -27.90 16.75 7.70
N ALA A 421 -28.27 17.92 8.19
CA ALA A 421 -27.33 18.92 8.70
C ALA A 421 -27.45 19.02 10.23
N VAL A 422 -26.35 18.83 10.95
CA VAL A 422 -26.23 19.08 12.39
C VAL A 422 -25.37 20.30 12.58
N ARG A 423 -25.98 21.39 13.07
CA ARG A 423 -25.31 22.67 13.33
C ARG A 423 -25.28 22.97 14.82
N ASP A 424 -24.13 23.41 15.29
CA ASP A 424 -23.92 23.87 16.66
C ASP A 424 -23.39 25.31 16.69
N ASN A 425 -23.53 25.98 17.83
CA ASN A 425 -22.91 27.28 18.13
C ASN A 425 -21.73 27.14 19.10
N GLY A 426 -20.98 26.03 18.98
CA GLY A 426 -19.88 25.65 19.83
C GLY A 426 -18.55 26.33 19.53
N ILE A 427 -17.46 25.64 19.91
CA ILE A 427 -16.08 26.16 19.81
C ILE A 427 -15.60 26.41 18.39
N GLY A 428 -16.28 25.85 17.37
CA GLY A 428 -15.88 25.96 15.98
C GLY A 428 -14.60 25.20 15.66
N ILE A 429 -14.21 25.19 14.37
CA ILE A 429 -13.07 24.45 13.85
C ILE A 429 -12.17 25.39 13.04
N ALA A 430 -10.87 25.40 13.34
CA ALA A 430 -9.91 26.17 12.57
C ALA A 430 -9.84 25.63 11.12
N ARG A 431 -9.71 26.52 10.14
CA ARG A 431 -9.75 26.20 8.72
C ARG A 431 -8.73 25.13 8.30
N ASP A 432 -7.55 25.17 8.89
CA ASP A 432 -6.47 24.21 8.60
C ASP A 432 -6.75 22.80 9.15
N ASN A 433 -7.66 22.67 10.10
CA ASN A 433 -8.04 21.41 10.71
C ASN A 433 -9.22 20.72 10.01
N LEU A 434 -10.07 21.46 9.26
CA LEU A 434 -11.24 20.90 8.58
C LEU A 434 -10.95 19.66 7.71
N PRO A 435 -9.87 19.62 6.88
CA PRO A 435 -9.57 18.42 6.10
C PRO A 435 -9.10 17.22 6.95
N ARG A 436 -8.64 17.48 8.18
CA ARG A 436 -8.02 16.47 9.05
C ARG A 436 -8.97 15.82 10.04
N ILE A 437 -10.12 16.47 10.37
CA ILE A 437 -11.05 15.97 11.40
C ILE A 437 -11.71 14.63 11.08
N PHE A 438 -11.71 14.21 9.80
CA PHE A 438 -12.24 12.93 9.35
C PHE A 438 -11.18 11.81 9.38
N GLY A 439 -9.93 12.14 9.63
CA GLY A 439 -8.84 11.17 9.76
C GLY A 439 -8.97 10.32 11.02
N MET A 440 -8.69 9.02 10.92
CA MET A 440 -8.66 8.14 12.09
C MET A 440 -7.65 8.66 13.11
N PHE A 441 -8.04 8.63 14.40
CA PHE A 441 -7.22 9.03 15.54
C PHE A 441 -6.80 10.51 15.54
N THR A 442 -7.47 11.33 14.75
CA THR A 442 -7.20 12.76 14.69
C THR A 442 -7.94 13.48 15.82
N GLN A 443 -7.18 14.14 16.66
CA GLN A 443 -7.70 15.09 17.66
C GLN A 443 -7.22 16.48 17.30
N VAL A 444 -8.13 17.45 17.29
CA VAL A 444 -7.78 18.86 17.14
C VAL A 444 -7.37 19.40 18.49
N GLU A 445 -6.25 20.10 18.56
CA GLU A 445 -5.82 20.77 19.78
C GLU A 445 -6.91 21.73 20.27
N VAL A 446 -7.44 21.44 21.45
CA VAL A 446 -8.42 22.27 22.14
C VAL A 446 -7.64 23.16 23.14
N PRO A 447 -8.12 24.38 23.45
CA PRO A 447 -7.49 25.23 24.46
C PRO A 447 -7.20 24.50 25.77
N PRO A 448 -6.10 24.86 26.50
CA PRO A 448 -5.58 24.12 27.66
C PRO A 448 -6.56 23.86 28.80
N ASP A 449 -7.65 24.65 28.86
CA ASP A 449 -8.68 24.55 29.90
C ASP A 449 -9.66 23.37 29.72
N ARG A 450 -9.57 22.64 28.62
CA ARG A 450 -10.39 21.46 28.33
C ARG A 450 -9.50 20.32 27.84
N ALA A 451 -9.41 19.25 28.60
CA ALA A 451 -8.75 18.05 28.15
C ALA A 451 -9.43 17.50 26.88
N PRO A 452 -8.67 17.07 25.87
CA PRO A 452 -9.26 16.39 24.73
C PRO A 452 -9.91 15.08 25.22
N GLU A 453 -11.23 14.98 25.11
CA GLU A 453 -11.98 13.79 25.48
C GLU A 453 -12.30 12.95 24.24
N GLY A 454 -12.10 11.63 24.32
CA GLY A 454 -12.50 10.63 23.32
C GLY A 454 -11.36 10.17 22.41
N LEU A 455 -11.59 9.09 21.68
CA LEU A 455 -10.57 8.38 20.87
C LEU A 455 -10.24 9.04 19.52
N GLY A 456 -11.00 10.05 19.08
CA GLY A 456 -10.86 10.61 17.72
C GLY A 456 -11.31 9.67 16.60
N ILE A 457 -12.22 8.75 16.91
CA ILE A 457 -12.74 7.70 16.02
C ILE A 457 -14.10 8.09 15.44
N GLY A 458 -14.97 8.76 16.20
CA GLY A 458 -16.39 8.93 15.87
C GLY A 458 -16.63 9.52 14.47
N LEU A 459 -15.93 10.59 14.07
CA LEU A 459 -16.12 11.21 12.76
C LEU A 459 -15.58 10.35 11.60
N SER A 460 -14.49 9.63 11.82
CA SER A 460 -13.95 8.70 10.80
C SER A 460 -14.86 7.48 10.62
N LEU A 461 -15.45 6.97 11.70
CA LEU A 461 -16.46 5.91 11.65
C LEU A 461 -17.70 6.38 10.87
N VAL A 462 -18.22 7.58 11.18
CA VAL A 462 -19.37 8.16 10.47
C VAL A 462 -19.05 8.32 8.98
N SER A 463 -17.89 8.86 8.62
CA SER A 463 -17.49 9.01 7.22
C SER A 463 -17.50 7.67 6.48
N HIS A 464 -16.90 6.64 7.07
CA HIS A 464 -16.81 5.33 6.45
C HIS A 464 -18.19 4.62 6.34
N LEU A 465 -19.01 4.70 7.40
CA LEU A 465 -20.36 4.16 7.35
C LEU A 465 -21.20 4.82 6.25
N LEU A 466 -21.09 6.14 6.10
CA LEU A 466 -21.80 6.86 5.04
C LEU A 466 -21.28 6.52 3.64
N GLU A 467 -19.98 6.36 3.47
CA GLU A 467 -19.39 5.89 2.21
C GLU A 467 -19.94 4.51 1.80
N LEU A 468 -20.07 3.59 2.76
CA LEU A 468 -20.70 2.27 2.52
C LEU A 468 -22.16 2.38 2.11
N HIS A 469 -22.88 3.44 2.52
CA HIS A 469 -24.24 3.76 2.10
C HIS A 469 -24.31 4.57 0.79
N GLY A 470 -23.18 4.78 0.08
CA GLY A 470 -23.13 5.64 -1.11
C GLY A 470 -23.30 7.13 -0.81
N GLY A 471 -23.13 7.51 0.45
CA GLY A 471 -23.23 8.85 0.97
C GLY A 471 -21.87 9.55 1.15
N HIS A 472 -21.91 10.74 1.75
CA HIS A 472 -20.72 11.53 2.06
C HIS A 472 -20.93 12.36 3.31
N LEU A 473 -19.85 12.54 4.10
CA LEU A 473 -19.80 13.45 5.25
C LEU A 473 -18.96 14.67 4.91
N SER A 474 -19.49 15.85 5.19
CA SER A 474 -18.75 17.10 5.06
C SER A 474 -18.93 17.97 6.30
N ALA A 475 -18.00 18.90 6.51
CA ALA A 475 -18.06 19.85 7.62
C ALA A 475 -17.70 21.27 7.17
N THR A 476 -18.36 22.25 7.74
CA THR A 476 -18.05 23.66 7.56
C THR A 476 -18.00 24.38 8.91
N SER A 477 -17.09 25.35 9.03
CA SER A 477 -17.00 26.24 10.18
C SER A 477 -16.39 27.56 9.73
N ASP A 478 -16.94 28.67 10.24
CA ASP A 478 -16.42 30.01 9.97
C ASP A 478 -15.19 30.34 10.84
N GLY A 479 -14.79 29.45 11.72
CA GLY A 479 -13.62 29.59 12.59
C GLY A 479 -13.91 29.33 14.06
N ILE A 480 -12.89 29.55 14.88
CA ILE A 480 -12.98 29.31 16.34
C ILE A 480 -14.01 30.25 16.97
N GLY A 481 -14.90 29.72 17.80
CA GLY A 481 -15.98 30.43 18.50
C GLY A 481 -17.22 30.66 17.65
N LEU A 482 -17.26 30.21 16.39
CA LEU A 482 -18.39 30.48 15.49
C LEU A 482 -19.25 29.21 15.22
N GLY A 483 -18.99 28.11 15.93
CA GLY A 483 -19.68 26.84 15.77
C GLY A 483 -19.27 26.07 14.55
N SER A 484 -19.92 24.94 14.33
CA SER A 484 -19.69 24.08 13.18
C SER A 484 -21.00 23.52 12.60
N THR A 485 -20.93 23.06 11.35
CA THR A 485 -22.04 22.38 10.69
C THR A 485 -21.49 21.14 10.03
N PHE A 486 -22.01 19.97 10.42
CA PHE A 486 -21.74 18.68 9.79
C PHE A 486 -22.90 18.31 8.90
N MET A 487 -22.62 17.88 7.68
CA MET A 487 -23.61 17.56 6.67
C MET A 487 -23.42 16.12 6.19
N VAL A 488 -24.46 15.31 6.38
CA VAL A 488 -24.58 13.96 5.84
C VAL A 488 -25.38 14.05 4.54
N ASP A 489 -24.86 13.48 3.48
CA ASP A 489 -25.50 13.43 2.17
C ASP A 489 -25.68 11.96 1.74
N LEU A 490 -26.93 11.52 1.52
CA LEU A 490 -27.31 10.15 1.19
C LEU A 490 -28.10 10.09 -0.10
N PRO A 491 -28.01 9.00 -0.89
CA PRO A 491 -28.89 8.80 -2.05
C PRO A 491 -30.35 8.66 -1.60
N LEU A 492 -31.25 9.45 -2.18
CA LEU A 492 -32.69 9.32 -1.97
C LEU A 492 -33.21 8.08 -2.71
N LEU A 493 -33.98 7.24 -2.04
CA LEU A 493 -34.69 6.13 -2.68
C LEU A 493 -36.04 6.60 -3.23
N HIS A 494 -36.91 7.12 -2.38
CA HIS A 494 -38.16 7.75 -2.76
C HIS A 494 -38.69 8.65 -1.63
N VAL A 495 -39.72 9.44 -1.96
CA VAL A 495 -40.45 10.27 -1.01
C VAL A 495 -41.85 9.67 -0.86
N GLY A 496 -42.24 9.33 0.36
CA GLY A 496 -43.58 8.80 0.66
C GLY A 496 -44.66 9.88 0.64
N ALA A 497 -45.86 9.55 0.16
CA ALA A 497 -47.04 10.42 0.33
C ALA A 497 -47.47 10.31 1.80
N GLY A 498 -47.44 11.44 2.51
CA GLY A 498 -47.65 11.47 3.96
C GLY A 498 -48.96 10.84 4.43
N GLU A 499 -48.83 9.87 5.33
CA GLU A 499 -49.72 9.64 6.46
C GLU A 499 -48.90 8.83 7.47
N SER A 500 -48.55 9.51 8.57
CA SER A 500 -47.81 8.90 9.69
C SER A 500 -48.81 8.07 10.50
N ASP A 501 -48.86 6.79 10.25
CA ASP A 501 -49.46 5.84 11.18
C ASP A 501 -48.40 5.44 12.22
N LEU A 502 -48.21 6.31 13.20
CA LEU A 502 -47.45 5.97 14.41
C LEU A 502 -48.25 4.92 15.17
N ALA A 503 -48.03 3.65 14.85
CA ALA A 503 -48.44 2.58 15.72
C ALA A 503 -47.70 2.71 17.06
N ALA A 504 -48.40 3.21 18.07
CA ALA A 504 -47.92 3.21 19.44
C ALA A 504 -47.52 1.79 19.85
N PRO A 505 -46.39 1.62 20.57
CA PRO A 505 -46.05 0.31 21.11
C PRO A 505 -47.16 -0.16 22.02
N GLN A 506 -47.74 -1.32 21.69
CA GLN A 506 -48.72 -1.97 22.53
C GLN A 506 -48.08 -2.31 23.87
N ALA A 507 -48.63 -1.75 24.94
CA ALA A 507 -48.26 -2.09 26.30
C ALA A 507 -48.35 -3.61 26.50
N ALA A 508 -47.23 -4.22 26.79
CA ALA A 508 -47.15 -5.65 27.12
C ALA A 508 -47.96 -5.87 28.41
N THR A 509 -48.92 -6.78 28.31
CA THR A 509 -49.74 -7.24 29.41
C THR A 509 -48.82 -7.92 30.44
N GLU A 510 -48.88 -7.46 31.70
CA GLU A 510 -48.25 -8.10 32.84
C GLU A 510 -48.75 -9.56 32.97
N ALA A 511 -47.98 -10.51 32.47
CA ALA A 511 -48.18 -11.93 32.72
C ALA A 511 -47.30 -12.35 33.88
N GLN A 512 -47.93 -12.89 34.93
CA GLN A 512 -47.29 -13.37 36.16
C GLN A 512 -46.20 -14.40 35.83
N SER A 513 -44.97 -14.01 36.08
CA SER A 513 -43.78 -14.85 36.02
C SER A 513 -43.59 -15.59 37.35
N GLY A 514 -44.35 -16.70 37.53
CA GLY A 514 -44.19 -17.55 38.70
C GLY A 514 -43.43 -18.85 38.34
N GLY A 515 -42.19 -19.00 38.74
CA GLY A 515 -41.54 -20.31 38.84
C GLY A 515 -40.96 -20.92 37.56
N MET A 516 -40.69 -20.15 36.50
CA MET A 516 -39.96 -20.69 35.33
C MET A 516 -38.54 -21.06 35.70
N ARG A 517 -38.10 -22.30 35.37
CA ARG A 517 -36.73 -22.78 35.63
C ARG A 517 -35.84 -22.48 34.41
N VAL A 518 -34.72 -21.83 34.69
CA VAL A 518 -33.72 -21.38 33.67
C VAL A 518 -32.39 -21.99 34.01
N LEU A 519 -31.70 -22.61 33.04
CA LEU A 519 -30.32 -23.05 33.15
C LEU A 519 -29.41 -22.06 32.39
N LEU A 520 -28.47 -21.42 33.11
CA LEU A 520 -27.46 -20.54 32.54
C LEU A 520 -26.18 -21.30 32.33
N VAL A 521 -25.56 -21.14 31.17
CA VAL A 521 -24.29 -21.76 30.80
C VAL A 521 -23.37 -20.71 30.22
N ASP A 522 -22.33 -20.34 30.96
CA ASP A 522 -21.35 -19.35 30.55
C ASP A 522 -20.01 -19.66 31.24
N ASP A 523 -18.88 -19.51 30.56
CA ASP A 523 -17.54 -19.73 31.12
C ASP A 523 -17.09 -18.59 32.05
N ASN A 524 -17.72 -17.44 31.97
CA ASN A 524 -17.52 -16.32 32.88
C ASN A 524 -18.36 -16.51 34.14
N VAL A 525 -17.76 -17.09 35.16
CA VAL A 525 -18.42 -17.43 36.45
C VAL A 525 -19.06 -16.20 37.09
N ASP A 526 -18.38 -15.06 37.12
CA ASP A 526 -18.90 -13.83 37.73
C ASP A 526 -20.14 -13.30 36.98
N ALA A 527 -20.09 -13.30 35.64
CA ALA A 527 -21.23 -12.89 34.83
C ALA A 527 -22.43 -13.82 35.00
N MET A 528 -22.18 -15.11 35.05
CA MET A 528 -23.18 -16.15 35.23
C MET A 528 -23.86 -16.07 36.63
N GLU A 529 -23.07 -15.88 37.71
CA GLU A 529 -23.63 -15.70 39.05
C GLU A 529 -24.49 -14.44 39.14
N MET A 530 -24.03 -13.33 38.61
CA MET A 530 -24.78 -12.07 38.61
C MET A 530 -26.08 -12.18 37.81
N MET A 531 -26.08 -12.85 36.65
CA MET A 531 -27.26 -13.09 35.87
C MET A 531 -28.22 -14.05 36.60
N GLY A 532 -27.71 -15.05 37.30
CA GLY A 532 -28.48 -15.94 38.14
C GLY A 532 -29.21 -15.22 39.30
N PHE A 533 -28.50 -14.30 40.00
CA PHE A 533 -29.13 -13.45 41.01
C PHE A 533 -30.21 -12.53 40.42
N LEU A 534 -29.94 -11.95 39.27
CA LEU A 534 -30.88 -11.07 38.59
C LEU A 534 -32.17 -11.82 38.22
N LEU A 535 -32.06 -13.03 37.64
CA LEU A 535 -33.20 -13.88 37.32
C LEU A 535 -33.98 -14.30 38.56
N ALA A 536 -33.29 -14.59 39.68
CA ALA A 536 -33.93 -14.94 40.96
C ALA A 536 -34.76 -13.78 41.53
N GLU A 537 -34.25 -12.52 41.47
CA GLU A 537 -35.00 -11.30 41.83
C GLU A 537 -36.24 -11.07 40.95
N MET A 538 -36.16 -11.49 39.70
CA MET A 538 -37.29 -11.44 38.76
C MET A 538 -38.30 -12.57 38.93
N GLY A 539 -38.06 -13.51 39.88
CA GLY A 539 -38.97 -14.61 40.20
C GLY A 539 -38.73 -15.88 39.36
N TYR A 540 -37.61 -16.01 38.67
CA TYR A 540 -37.21 -17.23 37.98
C TYR A 540 -36.38 -18.14 38.91
N GLU A 541 -36.45 -19.45 38.67
CA GLU A 541 -35.58 -20.43 39.37
C GLU A 541 -34.34 -20.68 38.46
N ALA A 542 -33.22 -20.03 38.82
CA ALA A 542 -32.02 -20.06 37.99
C ALA A 542 -31.00 -21.11 38.51
N HIS A 543 -30.52 -21.97 37.63
CA HIS A 543 -29.40 -22.88 37.83
C HIS A 543 -28.26 -22.49 36.92
N THR A 544 -27.03 -22.69 37.35
CA THR A 544 -25.82 -22.20 36.65
C THR A 544 -24.79 -23.29 36.50
N THR A 545 -24.10 -23.35 35.35
CA THR A 545 -22.91 -24.19 35.17
C THR A 545 -21.92 -23.52 34.18
N ALA A 546 -20.62 -23.65 34.48
CA ALA A 546 -19.56 -23.24 33.57
C ALA A 546 -19.06 -24.39 32.69
N ASP A 547 -19.51 -25.62 32.88
CA ASP A 547 -19.10 -26.80 32.10
C ASP A 547 -20.18 -27.25 31.13
N ALA A 548 -19.90 -27.12 29.83
CA ALA A 548 -20.76 -27.57 28.74
C ALA A 548 -21.09 -29.07 28.80
N ASN A 549 -20.28 -29.89 29.47
CA ASN A 549 -20.51 -31.34 29.59
C ASN A 549 -21.58 -31.69 30.63
N GLU A 550 -21.83 -30.80 31.59
CA GLU A 550 -22.82 -31.00 32.64
C GLU A 550 -24.25 -30.62 32.20
N ILE A 551 -24.41 -29.95 31.05
CA ILE A 551 -25.70 -29.41 30.63
C ILE A 551 -26.77 -30.48 30.55
N GLU A 552 -26.50 -31.66 29.97
CA GLU A 552 -27.51 -32.73 29.82
C GLU A 552 -27.91 -33.35 31.17
N GLU A 553 -26.96 -33.50 32.09
CA GLU A 553 -27.22 -34.00 33.43
C GLU A 553 -28.03 -33.00 34.25
N LEU A 554 -27.66 -31.71 34.20
CA LEU A 554 -28.38 -30.65 34.91
C LEU A 554 -29.76 -30.40 34.30
N ALA A 555 -29.92 -30.46 32.98
CA ALA A 555 -31.19 -30.35 32.31
C ALA A 555 -32.13 -31.52 32.67
N ALA A 556 -31.61 -32.77 32.79
CA ALA A 556 -32.37 -33.90 33.22
C ALA A 556 -32.76 -33.85 34.74
N ARG A 557 -31.89 -33.22 35.57
CA ARG A 557 -32.10 -33.09 37.03
C ARG A 557 -33.09 -31.99 37.37
N HIS A 558 -32.98 -30.83 36.72
CA HIS A 558 -33.73 -29.62 37.08
C HIS A 558 -34.90 -29.33 36.13
N ASP A 559 -35.03 -30.06 35.04
CA ASP A 559 -36.09 -29.91 34.00
C ASP A 559 -36.36 -28.43 33.67
N PRO A 560 -35.33 -27.67 33.17
CA PRO A 560 -35.48 -26.25 32.86
C PRO A 560 -36.38 -26.06 31.64
N GLN A 561 -37.17 -25.01 31.64
CA GLN A 561 -37.94 -24.60 30.46
C GLN A 561 -37.11 -23.87 29.44
N VAL A 562 -36.04 -23.18 29.90
CA VAL A 562 -35.13 -22.41 29.05
C VAL A 562 -33.67 -22.70 29.44
N ILE A 563 -32.82 -22.85 28.43
CA ILE A 563 -31.35 -22.86 28.59
C ILE A 563 -30.78 -21.63 27.89
N VAL A 564 -30.13 -20.76 28.62
CA VAL A 564 -29.32 -19.65 28.07
C VAL A 564 -27.90 -20.15 27.97
N LEU A 565 -27.41 -20.28 26.72
CA LEU A 565 -26.12 -20.92 26.42
C LEU A 565 -25.16 -19.95 25.73
N ASP A 566 -24.02 -19.74 26.33
CA ASP A 566 -22.92 -19.05 25.62
C ASP A 566 -22.43 -19.91 24.45
N ILE A 567 -22.29 -19.28 23.29
CA ILE A 567 -21.74 -19.94 22.10
C ILE A 567 -20.22 -20.05 22.19
N GLY A 568 -19.54 -19.13 22.90
CA GLY A 568 -18.10 -18.99 23.00
C GLY A 568 -17.41 -19.85 24.05
N LEU A 569 -17.99 -20.96 24.47
CA LEU A 569 -17.42 -21.81 25.52
C LEU A 569 -16.05 -22.39 25.15
N PRO A 570 -15.07 -22.39 26.05
CA PRO A 570 -13.73 -22.91 25.78
C PRO A 570 -13.76 -24.43 25.53
N GLY A 571 -13.20 -24.85 24.41
CA GLY A 571 -13.05 -26.26 24.06
C GLY A 571 -14.29 -26.96 23.50
N VAL A 572 -15.46 -26.34 23.54
CA VAL A 572 -16.71 -26.90 23.00
C VAL A 572 -17.46 -25.84 22.18
N ASP A 573 -17.81 -26.17 20.95
CA ASP A 573 -18.64 -25.29 20.11
C ASP A 573 -20.10 -25.30 20.61
N GLY A 574 -20.61 -24.14 21.08
CA GLY A 574 -21.97 -23.97 21.56
C GLY A 574 -23.04 -24.38 20.53
N TYR A 575 -22.76 -24.25 19.25
CA TYR A 575 -23.63 -24.76 18.19
C TYR A 575 -23.72 -26.28 18.18
N GLN A 576 -22.65 -27.00 18.52
CA GLN A 576 -22.66 -28.45 18.62
C GLN A 576 -23.46 -28.90 19.85
N VAL A 577 -23.34 -28.18 20.97
CA VAL A 577 -24.13 -28.41 22.18
C VAL A 577 -25.62 -28.26 21.89
N ALA A 578 -26.02 -27.19 21.22
CA ALA A 578 -27.40 -26.94 20.85
C ALA A 578 -27.99 -28.07 19.98
N ARG A 579 -27.25 -28.51 18.94
CA ARG A 579 -27.69 -29.64 18.10
C ARG A 579 -27.82 -30.93 18.92
N ARG A 580 -26.93 -31.18 19.87
CA ARG A 580 -26.97 -32.36 20.75
C ARG A 580 -28.22 -32.34 21.63
N ILE A 581 -28.54 -31.19 22.26
CA ILE A 581 -29.73 -31.00 23.07
C ILE A 581 -30.99 -31.19 22.22
N LYS A 582 -31.11 -30.56 21.07
CA LYS A 582 -32.26 -30.67 20.18
C LYS A 582 -32.42 -32.05 19.54
N SER A 583 -31.33 -32.82 19.42
CA SER A 583 -31.38 -34.21 18.95
C SER A 583 -31.77 -35.22 20.03
N ASN A 584 -31.76 -34.84 21.30
CA ASN A 584 -32.14 -35.68 22.40
C ASN A 584 -33.65 -35.57 22.66
N PRO A 585 -34.47 -36.64 22.44
CA PRO A 585 -35.92 -36.57 22.58
C PRO A 585 -36.42 -36.13 23.96
N GLN A 586 -35.59 -36.34 25.00
CA GLN A 586 -35.96 -35.92 26.36
C GLN A 586 -35.74 -34.44 26.63
N LEU A 587 -34.84 -33.81 25.87
CA LEU A 587 -34.40 -32.40 26.06
C LEU A 587 -34.86 -31.49 24.90
N ALA A 588 -35.35 -32.04 23.80
CA ALA A 588 -35.69 -31.29 22.59
C ALA A 588 -36.80 -30.23 22.81
N HIS A 589 -37.63 -30.42 23.84
CA HIS A 589 -38.68 -29.48 24.19
C HIS A 589 -38.19 -28.22 24.89
N ILE A 590 -36.95 -28.23 25.42
CA ILE A 590 -36.38 -27.10 26.13
C ILE A 590 -36.05 -25.96 25.14
N ARG A 591 -36.46 -24.75 25.49
CA ARG A 591 -36.16 -23.56 24.71
C ARG A 591 -34.70 -23.21 24.85
N LEU A 592 -33.98 -23.01 23.74
CA LEU A 592 -32.58 -22.63 23.72
C LEU A 592 -32.43 -21.16 23.33
N VAL A 593 -31.74 -20.38 24.17
CA VAL A 593 -31.40 -18.99 23.93
C VAL A 593 -29.89 -18.89 23.77
N ALA A 594 -29.44 -18.44 22.61
CA ALA A 594 -28.03 -18.20 22.36
C ALA A 594 -27.59 -16.90 23.04
N HIS A 595 -26.50 -16.93 23.80
CA HIS A 595 -25.87 -15.75 24.40
C HIS A 595 -24.48 -15.58 23.80
N THR A 596 -24.22 -14.50 23.08
CA THR A 596 -23.01 -14.39 22.27
C THR A 596 -22.49 -12.95 22.21
N GLY A 597 -21.15 -12.79 22.13
CA GLY A 597 -20.51 -11.49 21.87
C GLY A 597 -20.70 -10.97 20.44
N TYR A 598 -21.29 -11.77 19.53
CA TYR A 598 -21.44 -11.41 18.12
C TYR A 598 -22.93 -11.45 17.71
N GLY A 599 -23.44 -10.33 17.20
CA GLY A 599 -24.84 -10.19 16.77
C GLY A 599 -25.03 -10.18 15.25
N SER A 600 -24.09 -10.72 14.46
CA SER A 600 -24.17 -10.66 13.00
C SER A 600 -25.35 -11.48 12.44
N PRO A 601 -25.89 -11.13 11.27
CA PRO A 601 -26.93 -11.92 10.60
C PRO A 601 -26.49 -13.37 10.35
N GLU A 602 -25.22 -13.58 10.12
CA GLU A 602 -24.66 -14.91 9.89
C GLU A 602 -24.64 -15.73 11.18
N ASP A 603 -24.29 -15.09 12.32
CA ASP A 603 -24.30 -15.74 13.63
C ASP A 603 -25.74 -16.12 14.04
N ARG A 604 -26.72 -15.23 13.81
CA ARG A 604 -28.12 -15.52 14.05
C ARG A 604 -28.63 -16.67 13.20
N ARG A 605 -28.30 -16.71 11.91
CA ARG A 605 -28.67 -17.82 11.01
C ARG A 605 -28.03 -19.13 11.49
N ARG A 606 -26.76 -19.12 11.83
CA ARG A 606 -26.03 -20.29 12.36
C ARG A 606 -26.64 -20.78 13.68
N ALA A 607 -27.05 -19.86 14.56
CA ALA A 607 -27.73 -20.19 15.79
C ALA A 607 -29.11 -20.87 15.48
N GLN A 608 -29.87 -20.29 14.57
CA GLN A 608 -31.16 -20.87 14.17
C GLN A 608 -30.99 -22.25 13.50
N GLU A 609 -30.02 -22.43 12.61
CA GLU A 609 -29.68 -23.72 11.98
C GLU A 609 -29.17 -24.75 13.01
N ALA A 610 -28.60 -24.33 14.12
CA ALA A 610 -28.18 -25.18 15.22
C ALA A 610 -29.32 -25.54 16.18
N GLY A 611 -30.47 -24.89 16.05
CA GLY A 611 -31.67 -25.19 16.84
C GLY A 611 -31.91 -24.23 18.00
N PHE A 612 -31.28 -23.07 18.04
CA PHE A 612 -31.65 -22.03 19.01
C PHE A 612 -32.96 -21.37 18.65
N ASP A 613 -33.76 -21.09 19.65
CA ASP A 613 -35.10 -20.49 19.53
C ASP A 613 -35.05 -18.97 19.64
N ALA A 614 -34.02 -18.41 20.31
CA ALA A 614 -33.77 -16.99 20.46
C ALA A 614 -32.27 -16.68 20.54
N HIS A 615 -31.94 -15.40 20.37
CA HIS A 615 -30.54 -14.95 20.34
C HIS A 615 -30.39 -13.64 21.12
N LEU A 616 -29.47 -13.60 22.07
CA LEU A 616 -29.06 -12.46 22.88
C LEU A 616 -27.60 -12.06 22.60
N VAL A 617 -27.34 -10.77 22.48
CA VAL A 617 -26.00 -10.23 22.29
C VAL A 617 -25.45 -9.75 23.63
N LYS A 618 -24.19 -10.09 23.96
CA LYS A 618 -23.50 -9.61 25.16
C LYS A 618 -23.01 -8.17 24.93
N PRO A 619 -23.19 -7.26 25.91
CA PRO A 619 -23.99 -7.40 27.12
C PRO A 619 -25.50 -7.36 26.83
N ALA A 620 -26.28 -8.27 27.44
CA ALA A 620 -27.73 -8.30 27.23
C ALA A 620 -28.44 -7.34 28.20
N GLU A 621 -29.33 -6.53 27.67
CA GLU A 621 -30.24 -5.73 28.52
C GLU A 621 -31.30 -6.60 29.20
N LEU A 622 -31.78 -6.13 30.36
CA LEU A 622 -32.74 -6.86 31.15
C LEU A 622 -34.06 -7.13 30.38
N SER A 623 -34.52 -6.14 29.62
CA SER A 623 -35.69 -6.20 28.75
C SER A 623 -35.53 -7.25 27.66
N ASP A 624 -34.37 -7.35 27.04
CA ASP A 624 -34.08 -8.31 25.98
C ASP A 624 -34.00 -9.74 26.53
N LEU A 625 -33.41 -9.89 27.72
CA LEU A 625 -33.36 -11.16 28.42
C LEU A 625 -34.75 -11.64 28.74
N GLU A 626 -35.62 -10.79 29.31
CA GLU A 626 -37.03 -11.13 29.58
C GLU A 626 -37.79 -11.54 28.32
N ALA A 627 -37.64 -10.77 27.25
CA ALA A 627 -38.28 -11.07 25.98
C ALA A 627 -37.84 -12.43 25.42
N ALA A 628 -36.53 -12.73 25.47
CA ALA A 628 -35.97 -14.00 25.00
C ALA A 628 -36.40 -15.21 25.84
N LEU A 629 -36.61 -15.03 27.16
CA LEU A 629 -37.09 -16.08 28.06
C LEU A 629 -38.57 -16.39 27.85
N ARG A 630 -39.41 -15.36 27.59
CA ARG A 630 -40.89 -15.51 27.47
C ARG A 630 -41.33 -16.00 26.10
N GLY A 631 -40.64 -15.76 25.00
CA GLY A 631 -40.92 -16.25 23.65
C GLY A 631 -41.47 -15.22 22.75
#